data_5678887fcc2c55bdfc6e1a6533e4f558
#
_entry.id   5678887fcc2c55bdfc6e1a6533e4f558
#
_cell.length_a   1.000
_cell.length_b   1.000
_cell.length_c   1.000
_cell.angle_alpha   90.00
_cell.angle_beta   90.00
_cell.angle_gamma   90.00
#
_symmetry.space_group_name_H-M   'P 1'
#
loop_
_entity.id
_entity.type
_entity.pdbx_description
1 polymer ?
#
loop_
_entity_poly.entity_id
_entity_poly.type
_entity_poly.pdbx_seq_one_letter_code
_entity_poly.pdbx_strand_id
1 'polypeptide(L)'
;EKTAFYHTDAYSGTADALAVDKIWYTTPIGNSEKWSATVGPKIENYYMYAAPVSIYRPGFHKAFKLGSLSGAYGASTKTGVGVKYVGDNGFAASSNVVSSSSTGAGFLTNEDEYKWDTMLAYTKDQYHVSLTLSQQHEDWNSFSYYATDAVVADEDSNATAYAARAYWRPQESGTATPEISVGYDVISFDGNSGSNKVKEATSYFVGLGWPDMFQDSDYIGIGFGQPLK
;
A
#
# COMPACT_ATOMS: atom_id res chain seq x y z
N GLU A 1 5.99 -16.77 15.41
CA GLU A 1 5.21 -16.79 14.15
C GLU A 1 3.89 -16.06 14.39
N LYS A 2 3.74 -14.85 13.84
CA LYS A 2 2.44 -14.15 13.91
C LYS A 2 1.54 -14.72 12.82
N THR A 3 0.53 -15.47 13.22
CA THR A 3 -0.54 -15.89 12.34
C THR A 3 -1.54 -14.73 12.25
N ALA A 4 -1.63 -14.09 11.12
CA ALA A 4 -2.66 -13.08 10.88
C ALA A 4 -4.03 -13.77 10.75
N PHE A 5 -4.86 -13.63 11.75
CA PHE A 5 -6.24 -14.05 11.68
C PHE A 5 -7.09 -12.96 11.03
N TYR A 6 -7.81 -13.31 10.01
CA TYR A 6 -8.84 -12.47 9.44
C TYR A 6 -10.10 -12.57 10.28
N HIS A 7 -10.48 -11.47 10.89
CA HIS A 7 -11.84 -11.28 11.37
C HIS A 7 -12.64 -10.61 10.25
N THR A 8 -13.63 -11.30 9.74
CA THR A 8 -14.57 -10.75 8.75
C THR A 8 -15.71 -10.00 9.41
N ASP A 9 -15.68 -9.74 10.72
CA ASP A 9 -16.86 -9.45 11.47
C ASP A 9 -16.80 -8.22 12.33
N ALA A 10 -17.97 -7.78 12.71
CA ALA A 10 -18.23 -6.68 13.61
C ALA A 10 -17.34 -6.74 14.87
N TYR A 11 -16.72 -5.63 15.20
CA TYR A 11 -16.05 -5.46 16.48
C TYR A 11 -17.03 -5.81 17.61
N SER A 12 -16.61 -6.71 18.48
CA SER A 12 -17.39 -7.00 19.68
C SER A 12 -17.59 -5.72 20.50
N GLY A 13 -18.84 -5.38 20.76
CA GLY A 13 -19.20 -4.17 21.50
C GLY A 13 -19.67 -2.97 20.65
N THR A 14 -19.70 -3.08 19.32
CA THR A 14 -20.20 -2.03 18.41
C THR A 14 -21.31 -2.49 17.49
N ALA A 15 -21.99 -3.59 17.82
CA ALA A 15 -23.01 -4.20 16.96
C ALA A 15 -24.15 -3.23 16.54
N ASP A 16 -24.41 -2.20 17.37
CA ASP A 16 -25.45 -1.21 17.15
C ASP A 16 -24.89 0.17 16.74
N ALA A 17 -23.59 0.28 16.47
CA ALA A 17 -22.95 1.55 16.12
C ALA A 17 -22.62 1.62 14.63
N LEU A 18 -23.13 2.65 13.95
CA LEU A 18 -22.68 3.00 12.61
C LEU A 18 -21.40 3.81 12.72
N ALA A 19 -20.27 3.26 12.28
CA ALA A 19 -18.99 3.93 12.25
C ALA A 19 -18.56 4.23 10.81
N VAL A 20 -18.05 5.45 10.56
CA VAL A 20 -17.43 5.78 9.28
C VAL A 20 -15.99 5.27 9.30
N ASP A 21 -15.70 4.24 8.49
CA ASP A 21 -14.36 3.67 8.33
C ASP A 21 -13.48 4.60 7.49
N LYS A 22 -13.96 4.99 6.32
CA LYS A 22 -13.25 5.84 5.37
C LYS A 22 -14.18 6.85 4.73
N ILE A 23 -13.68 8.07 4.52
CA ILE A 23 -14.40 9.14 3.82
C ILE A 23 -13.40 10.10 3.17
N TRP A 24 -13.57 10.34 1.88
CA TRP A 24 -12.75 11.26 1.11
C TRP A 24 -13.50 11.80 -0.09
N TYR A 25 -12.93 12.84 -0.68
CA TYR A 25 -13.42 13.46 -1.92
C TYR A 25 -12.29 13.55 -2.93
N THR A 26 -12.58 13.16 -4.18
CA THR A 26 -11.65 13.27 -5.31
C THR A 26 -12.28 14.12 -6.39
N THR A 27 -11.53 15.08 -6.92
CA THR A 27 -11.99 15.99 -7.96
C THR A 27 -10.92 16.20 -9.04
N PRO A 28 -11.29 16.41 -10.31
CA PRO A 28 -10.37 16.89 -11.31
C PRO A 28 -9.76 18.24 -10.91
N ILE A 29 -8.53 18.51 -11.31
CA ILE A 29 -7.88 19.80 -11.14
C ILE A 29 -8.19 20.67 -12.36
N GLY A 30 -8.97 21.72 -12.15
CA GLY A 30 -9.49 22.55 -13.25
C GLY A 30 -10.35 21.72 -14.21
N ASN A 31 -10.09 21.85 -15.50
CA ASN A 31 -10.77 21.09 -16.57
C ASN A 31 -9.93 19.89 -17.07
N SER A 32 -8.96 19.43 -16.29
CA SER A 32 -8.08 18.35 -16.71
C SER A 32 -8.73 16.99 -16.48
N GLU A 33 -8.73 16.15 -17.52
CA GLU A 33 -9.10 14.73 -17.39
C GLU A 33 -7.94 13.88 -16.83
N LYS A 34 -6.71 14.42 -16.82
CA LYS A 34 -5.49 13.70 -16.43
C LYS A 34 -5.05 13.97 -14.99
N TRP A 35 -5.40 15.12 -14.45
CA TRP A 35 -5.02 15.53 -13.10
C TRP A 35 -6.22 15.49 -12.17
N SER A 36 -6.03 14.89 -11.00
CA SER A 36 -7.01 14.95 -9.93
C SER A 36 -6.36 15.15 -8.56
N ALA A 37 -7.10 15.80 -7.67
CA ALA A 37 -6.76 15.97 -6.27
C ALA A 37 -7.73 15.17 -5.41
N THR A 38 -7.21 14.65 -4.30
CA THR A 38 -7.98 13.91 -3.30
C THR A 38 -7.71 14.51 -1.94
N VAL A 39 -8.75 14.63 -1.11
CA VAL A 39 -8.66 15.05 0.29
C VAL A 39 -9.67 14.27 1.12
N GLY A 40 -9.28 13.86 2.31
CA GLY A 40 -10.20 13.16 3.21
C GLY A 40 -9.74 13.16 4.66
N PRO A 41 -10.67 13.27 5.62
CA PRO A 41 -10.36 13.09 7.03
C PRO A 41 -10.04 11.66 7.44
N LYS A 42 -10.43 10.67 6.60
CA LYS A 42 -10.15 9.24 6.80
C LYS A 42 -9.87 8.57 5.47
N ILE A 43 -8.61 8.52 5.06
CA ILE A 43 -8.17 7.91 3.81
C ILE A 43 -6.83 7.20 4.01
N GLU A 44 -6.54 6.20 3.20
CA GLU A 44 -5.23 5.53 3.15
C GLU A 44 -4.43 5.99 1.93
N ASN A 45 -3.09 6.03 2.04
CA ASN A 45 -2.20 6.47 0.97
C ASN A 45 -2.49 5.76 -0.36
N TYR A 46 -2.65 4.44 -0.35
CA TYR A 46 -2.78 3.67 -1.59
C TYR A 46 -4.10 3.94 -2.36
N TYR A 47 -5.12 4.54 -1.75
CA TYR A 47 -6.31 5.02 -2.48
C TYR A 47 -6.01 6.23 -3.38
N MET A 48 -4.92 6.93 -3.09
CA MET A 48 -4.47 8.11 -3.83
C MET A 48 -3.40 7.78 -4.87
N TYR A 49 -3.02 6.51 -5.04
CA TYR A 49 -2.06 6.10 -6.07
C TYR A 49 -2.64 6.25 -7.47
N ALA A 50 -1.76 6.58 -8.42
CA ALA A 50 -2.13 6.81 -9.81
C ALA A 50 -2.40 5.53 -10.60
N ALA A 51 -1.89 4.38 -10.12
CA ALA A 51 -2.09 3.09 -10.76
C ALA A 51 -2.19 1.96 -9.71
N PRO A 52 -2.90 0.86 -10.02
CA PRO A 52 -2.87 -0.35 -9.21
C PRO A 52 -1.46 -0.94 -9.16
N VAL A 53 -1.01 -1.34 -7.98
CA VAL A 53 0.34 -1.89 -7.76
C VAL A 53 0.41 -3.40 -7.93
N SER A 54 -0.74 -4.08 -7.98
CA SER A 54 -0.83 -5.53 -8.13
C SER A 54 -2.19 -5.90 -8.70
N ILE A 55 -2.23 -6.97 -9.48
CA ILE A 55 -3.45 -7.62 -9.97
C ILE A 55 -3.78 -8.89 -9.19
N TYR A 56 -2.97 -9.29 -8.22
CA TYR A 56 -3.23 -10.44 -7.37
C TYR A 56 -4.44 -10.19 -6.45
N ARG A 57 -5.51 -10.98 -6.62
CA ARG A 57 -6.83 -10.68 -6.05
C ARG A 57 -7.27 -11.45 -4.81
N PRO A 58 -6.71 -12.64 -4.45
CA PRO A 58 -7.29 -13.42 -3.36
C PRO A 58 -7.48 -12.62 -2.08
N GLY A 59 -8.74 -12.41 -1.69
CA GLY A 59 -9.09 -11.53 -0.56
C GLY A 59 -8.59 -12.04 0.79
N PHE A 60 -8.43 -13.35 0.94
CA PHE A 60 -7.89 -13.97 2.15
C PHE A 60 -6.37 -13.78 2.28
N HIS A 61 -5.68 -13.41 1.21
CA HIS A 61 -4.28 -13.03 1.20
C HIS A 61 -4.10 -11.50 1.15
N LYS A 62 -4.80 -10.77 2.00
CA LYS A 62 -4.80 -9.29 2.01
C LYS A 62 -3.38 -8.69 2.04
N ALA A 63 -2.47 -9.33 2.77
CA ALA A 63 -1.07 -8.93 2.83
C ALA A 63 -0.40 -8.91 1.45
N PHE A 64 -0.77 -9.82 0.56
CA PHE A 64 -0.23 -9.91 -0.80
C PHE A 64 -0.98 -9.06 -1.83
N LYS A 65 -2.14 -8.55 -1.49
CA LYS A 65 -2.99 -7.76 -2.40
C LYS A 65 -2.30 -6.50 -2.94
N LEU A 66 -1.38 -5.94 -2.19
CA LEU A 66 -0.59 -4.77 -2.59
C LEU A 66 0.78 -5.15 -3.17
N GLY A 67 0.99 -6.42 -3.49
CA GLY A 67 2.18 -6.93 -4.18
C GLY A 67 3.41 -7.11 -3.31
N SER A 68 3.31 -6.89 -2.00
CA SER A 68 4.31 -7.21 -0.98
C SER A 68 3.80 -6.85 0.41
N LEU A 69 4.49 -7.31 1.43
CA LEU A 69 4.25 -7.03 2.85
C LEU A 69 5.08 -5.82 3.32
N SER A 70 5.11 -4.75 2.53
CA SER A 70 6.03 -3.65 2.79
C SER A 70 5.48 -2.57 3.70
N GLY A 71 6.39 -1.82 4.28
CA GLY A 71 6.11 -0.58 4.97
C GLY A 71 5.55 0.52 4.07
N ALA A 72 5.78 0.48 2.75
CA ALA A 72 5.24 1.46 1.82
C ALA A 72 3.71 1.37 1.68
N TYR A 73 3.10 0.21 1.96
CA TYR A 73 1.67 -0.03 1.78
C TYR A 73 0.93 -0.38 3.07
N GLY A 74 1.47 -0.06 4.21
CA GLY A 74 0.82 -0.29 5.50
C GLY A 74 -0.48 0.50 5.66
N ALA A 75 -1.37 0.00 6.52
CA ALA A 75 -2.63 0.67 6.83
C ALA A 75 -2.40 2.07 7.42
N SER A 76 -3.12 3.04 6.91
CA SER A 76 -2.90 4.44 7.23
C SER A 76 -4.19 5.26 7.24
N THR A 77 -5.28 4.71 7.77
CA THR A 77 -6.59 5.40 7.74
C THR A 77 -6.59 6.65 8.61
N LYS A 78 -6.11 7.75 8.10
CA LYS A 78 -5.93 9.05 8.76
C LYS A 78 -6.33 10.19 7.84
N THR A 79 -6.12 11.44 8.27
CA THR A 79 -6.34 12.62 7.42
C THR A 79 -5.31 12.67 6.31
N GLY A 80 -5.75 12.82 5.06
CA GLY A 80 -4.83 12.79 3.93
C GLY A 80 -5.24 13.67 2.77
N VAL A 81 -4.22 14.02 1.98
CA VAL A 81 -4.34 14.78 0.74
C VAL A 81 -3.36 14.24 -0.29
N GLY A 82 -3.75 14.26 -1.56
CA GLY A 82 -2.88 13.82 -2.63
C GLY A 82 -3.30 14.35 -3.99
N VAL A 83 -2.37 14.25 -4.90
CA VAL A 83 -2.57 14.57 -6.32
C VAL A 83 -2.11 13.39 -7.16
N LYS A 84 -2.78 13.17 -8.27
CA LYS A 84 -2.36 12.16 -9.25
C LYS A 84 -2.53 12.67 -10.68
N TYR A 85 -1.64 12.18 -11.51
CA TYR A 85 -1.65 12.32 -12.95
C TYR A 85 -1.77 10.94 -13.62
N VAL A 86 -2.65 10.79 -14.59
CA VAL A 86 -2.80 9.58 -15.42
C VAL A 86 -2.80 10.01 -16.88
N GLY A 87 -1.72 9.67 -17.58
CA GLY A 87 -1.54 10.03 -19.00
C GLY A 87 -2.10 8.97 -19.95
N ASP A 88 -2.46 9.39 -21.17
CA ASP A 88 -2.97 8.50 -22.22
C ASP A 88 -1.90 7.57 -22.79
N ASN A 89 -0.64 7.87 -22.54
CA ASN A 89 0.52 7.09 -22.98
C ASN A 89 0.91 5.95 -22.04
N GLY A 90 0.11 5.71 -20.98
CA GLY A 90 0.37 4.70 -19.96
C GLY A 90 1.22 5.18 -18.78
N PHE A 91 1.81 6.38 -18.86
CA PHE A 91 2.55 6.96 -17.73
C PHE A 91 1.59 7.54 -16.69
N ALA A 92 1.86 7.25 -15.42
CA ALA A 92 1.11 7.77 -14.30
C ALA A 92 2.05 8.15 -13.15
N ALA A 93 1.67 9.16 -12.38
CA ALA A 93 2.40 9.62 -11.21
C ALA A 93 1.43 10.08 -10.12
N SER A 94 1.79 9.88 -8.86
CA SER A 94 1.04 10.44 -7.73
C SER A 94 1.96 10.82 -6.59
N SER A 95 1.54 11.82 -5.83
CA SER A 95 2.16 12.18 -4.56
C SER A 95 1.07 12.48 -3.55
N ASN A 96 1.17 11.88 -2.37
CA ASN A 96 0.16 12.00 -1.35
C ASN A 96 0.76 11.87 0.04
N VAL A 97 0.07 12.45 1.02
CA VAL A 97 0.45 12.39 2.42
C VAL A 97 -0.77 12.06 3.27
N VAL A 98 -0.55 11.24 4.27
CA VAL A 98 -1.51 10.94 5.34
C VAL A 98 -0.84 11.23 6.67
N SER A 99 -1.53 11.95 7.54
CA SER A 99 -1.02 12.44 8.81
C SER A 99 -1.93 12.01 9.97
N SER A 100 -1.32 11.57 11.02
CA SER A 100 -2.02 11.21 12.27
C SER A 100 -2.57 12.44 12.98
N SER A 101 -1.85 13.56 12.98
CA SER A 101 -2.13 14.82 13.70
C SER A 101 -2.72 14.61 15.11
N SER A 102 -2.42 13.46 15.72
CA SER A 102 -3.04 13.01 16.97
C SER A 102 -2.54 13.80 18.18
N THR A 103 -1.39 14.41 18.07
CA THR A 103 -0.72 15.14 19.15
C THR A 103 -1.20 16.58 19.33
N GLY A 104 -2.03 17.09 18.42
CA GLY A 104 -2.41 18.51 18.39
C GLY A 104 -1.31 19.44 17.86
N ALA A 105 -0.17 18.90 17.47
CA ALA A 105 0.96 19.66 16.93
C ALA A 105 0.68 20.25 15.54
N GLY A 106 -0.28 19.71 14.83
CA GLY A 106 -0.69 20.17 13.50
C GLY A 106 -0.16 19.29 12.37
N PHE A 107 -0.72 19.50 11.18
CA PHE A 107 -0.44 18.71 9.98
C PHE A 107 0.96 19.01 9.43
N LEU A 108 1.77 17.95 9.21
CA LEU A 108 3.14 18.04 8.69
C LEU A 108 4.12 18.88 9.53
N THR A 109 3.95 18.92 10.82
CA THR A 109 4.94 19.52 11.73
C THR A 109 6.01 18.49 12.11
N ASN A 110 7.06 18.92 12.81
CA ASN A 110 8.11 18.02 13.30
C ASN A 110 7.65 17.02 14.37
N GLU A 111 6.47 17.24 14.95
CA GLU A 111 5.89 16.37 15.98
C GLU A 111 4.71 15.55 15.42
N ASP A 112 4.47 15.63 14.10
CA ASP A 112 3.37 14.92 13.44
C ASP A 112 3.84 13.58 12.88
N GLU A 113 3.14 12.55 13.23
CA GLU A 113 3.31 11.24 12.60
C GLU A 113 2.68 11.28 11.20
N TYR A 114 3.46 11.27 10.15
CA TYR A 114 2.94 11.28 8.79
C TYR A 114 3.67 10.31 7.87
N LYS A 115 3.00 9.97 6.82
CA LYS A 115 3.52 9.14 5.73
C LYS A 115 3.28 9.83 4.41
N TRP A 116 4.37 10.12 3.69
CA TRP A 116 4.36 10.73 2.37
C TRP A 116 4.80 9.71 1.32
N ASP A 117 3.90 9.38 0.40
CA ASP A 117 4.17 8.45 -0.69
C ASP A 117 4.20 9.17 -2.02
N THR A 118 5.24 8.89 -2.81
CA THR A 118 5.35 9.33 -4.20
C THR A 118 5.53 8.13 -5.10
N MET A 119 4.65 7.97 -6.09
CA MET A 119 4.62 6.86 -7.02
C MET A 119 4.85 7.32 -8.45
N LEU A 120 5.67 6.57 -9.18
CA LEU A 120 5.78 6.63 -10.64
C LEU A 120 5.38 5.27 -11.19
N ALA A 121 4.57 5.27 -12.26
CA ALA A 121 4.07 4.05 -12.86
C ALA A 121 4.01 4.15 -14.38
N TYR A 122 4.16 3.01 -15.02
CA TYR A 122 3.90 2.85 -16.44
C TYR A 122 3.09 1.57 -16.66
N THR A 123 1.94 1.73 -17.30
CA THR A 123 1.04 0.61 -17.64
C THR A 123 0.73 0.66 -19.11
N LYS A 124 1.01 -0.40 -19.83
CA LYS A 124 0.68 -0.51 -21.24
C LYS A 124 0.28 -1.93 -21.59
N ASP A 125 -0.86 -2.07 -22.25
CA ASP A 125 -1.41 -3.35 -22.68
C ASP A 125 -1.48 -4.36 -21.51
N GLN A 126 -0.59 -5.33 -21.50
CA GLN A 126 -0.53 -6.42 -20.53
C GLN A 126 0.47 -6.17 -19.39
N TYR A 127 1.27 -5.11 -19.46
CA TYR A 127 2.41 -4.89 -18.57
C TYR A 127 2.21 -3.68 -17.69
N HIS A 128 2.69 -3.79 -16.48
CA HIS A 128 2.80 -2.69 -15.53
C HIS A 128 4.12 -2.75 -14.78
N VAL A 129 4.71 -1.59 -14.57
CA VAL A 129 5.82 -1.39 -13.64
C VAL A 129 5.56 -0.13 -12.82
N SER A 130 5.92 -0.16 -11.55
CA SER A 130 5.86 1.03 -10.70
C SER A 130 6.94 1.03 -9.63
N LEU A 131 7.29 2.24 -9.21
CA LEU A 131 8.18 2.50 -8.08
C LEU A 131 7.49 3.50 -7.15
N THR A 132 7.41 3.17 -5.88
CA THR A 132 6.90 4.04 -4.83
C THR A 132 8.01 4.33 -3.84
N LEU A 133 8.24 5.62 -3.59
CA LEU A 133 9.03 6.12 -2.46
C LEU A 133 8.06 6.47 -1.33
N SER A 134 8.30 5.94 -0.15
CA SER A 134 7.55 6.25 1.07
C SER A 134 8.47 6.84 2.10
N GLN A 135 8.17 8.04 2.54
CA GLN A 135 8.88 8.75 3.61
C GLN A 135 7.96 8.80 4.83
N GLN A 136 8.44 8.33 5.96
CA GLN A 136 7.67 8.17 7.18
C GLN A 136 8.38 8.91 8.32
N HIS A 137 7.59 9.62 9.08
CA HIS A 137 8.08 10.55 10.10
C HIS A 137 7.46 10.21 11.45
N GLU A 138 8.26 10.33 12.52
CA GLU A 138 7.84 10.18 13.92
C GLU A 138 7.02 8.91 14.18
N ASP A 139 7.71 7.76 14.18
CA ASP A 139 7.07 6.46 14.51
C ASP A 139 5.79 6.14 13.73
N TRP A 140 5.73 6.54 12.45
CA TRP A 140 4.62 6.13 11.59
C TRP A 140 4.52 4.59 11.55
N ASN A 141 3.63 4.03 12.34
CA ASN A 141 3.57 2.62 12.68
C ASN A 141 2.87 1.77 11.60
N SER A 142 3.36 1.78 10.38
CA SER A 142 2.83 0.91 9.33
C SER A 142 3.48 -0.48 9.28
N PHE A 143 4.55 -0.72 10.04
CA PHE A 143 5.36 -1.94 9.94
C PHE A 143 4.88 -3.07 10.80
N SER A 144 4.35 -2.79 11.98
CA SER A 144 3.99 -3.81 12.97
C SER A 144 2.95 -4.81 12.46
N TYR A 145 2.20 -4.45 11.43
CA TYR A 145 1.12 -5.29 10.94
C TYR A 145 1.60 -6.49 10.12
N TYR A 146 2.68 -6.34 9.35
CA TYR A 146 3.18 -7.38 8.44
C TYR A 146 4.66 -7.70 8.63
N ALA A 147 5.32 -7.08 9.58
CA ALA A 147 6.71 -7.33 9.90
C ALA A 147 6.88 -8.51 10.84
N THR A 148 8.07 -9.10 10.85
CA THR A 148 8.47 -10.00 11.93
C THR A 148 8.70 -9.21 13.22
N ASP A 149 8.67 -9.85 14.38
CA ASP A 149 8.86 -9.18 15.69
C ASP A 149 10.22 -8.46 15.82
N ALA A 150 11.17 -8.78 14.95
CA ALA A 150 12.48 -8.13 14.92
C ALA A 150 12.46 -6.76 14.20
N VAL A 151 11.43 -6.47 13.42
CA VAL A 151 11.29 -5.21 12.68
C VAL A 151 10.31 -4.33 13.44
N VAL A 152 10.75 -3.78 14.54
CA VAL A 152 10.01 -2.78 15.31
C VAL A 152 10.85 -1.50 15.29
N ALA A 153 10.30 -0.42 14.74
CA ALA A 153 10.91 0.90 14.83
C ALA A 153 10.93 1.36 16.32
N ASP A 154 11.92 2.14 16.68
CA ASP A 154 11.87 2.89 17.94
C ASP A 154 10.85 4.01 17.83
N GLU A 155 10.27 4.40 18.96
CA GLU A 155 9.55 5.67 19.10
C GLU A 155 10.46 6.79 18.58
N ASP A 156 9.91 7.75 17.84
CA ASP A 156 10.62 8.88 17.21
C ASP A 156 11.56 8.49 16.04
N SER A 157 11.40 7.33 15.43
CA SER A 157 12.20 6.96 14.27
C SER A 157 11.55 7.36 12.95
N ASN A 158 12.38 7.92 12.05
CA ASN A 158 11.98 8.13 10.66
C ASN A 158 12.31 6.89 9.83
N ALA A 159 11.56 6.70 8.74
CA ALA A 159 11.86 5.62 7.82
C ALA A 159 11.67 6.03 6.36
N THR A 160 12.49 5.44 5.50
CA THR A 160 12.37 5.59 4.05
C THR A 160 12.22 4.21 3.41
N ALA A 161 11.14 4.01 2.66
CA ALA A 161 10.90 2.75 1.96
C ALA A 161 10.82 2.96 0.45
N TYR A 162 11.39 2.01 -0.30
CA TYR A 162 11.27 1.89 -1.73
C TYR A 162 10.51 0.61 -2.06
N ALA A 163 9.46 0.72 -2.88
CA ALA A 163 8.63 -0.39 -3.27
C ALA A 163 8.54 -0.49 -4.79
N ALA A 164 9.18 -1.51 -5.36
CA ALA A 164 9.10 -1.82 -6.77
C ALA A 164 8.00 -2.85 -7.03
N ARG A 165 7.19 -2.64 -8.04
CA ARG A 165 6.09 -3.52 -8.44
C ARG A 165 6.10 -3.74 -9.94
N ALA A 166 5.73 -4.95 -10.33
CA ALA A 166 5.40 -5.24 -11.71
C ALA A 166 4.30 -6.29 -11.78
N TYR A 167 3.50 -6.22 -12.82
CA TYR A 167 2.62 -7.33 -13.17
C TYR A 167 2.54 -7.50 -14.69
N TRP A 168 2.19 -8.71 -15.05
CA TRP A 168 1.84 -9.09 -16.41
C TRP A 168 0.56 -9.92 -16.40
N ARG A 169 -0.27 -9.76 -17.42
CA ARG A 169 -1.47 -10.57 -17.61
C ARG A 169 -1.58 -11.05 -19.06
N PRO A 170 -2.08 -12.25 -19.32
CA PRO A 170 -2.37 -12.71 -20.68
C PRO A 170 -3.48 -11.86 -21.31
N GLN A 171 -3.59 -11.92 -22.64
CA GLN A 171 -4.68 -11.22 -23.35
C GLN A 171 -6.06 -11.82 -23.07
N GLU A 172 -6.09 -13.13 -22.84
CA GLU A 172 -7.31 -13.89 -22.60
C GLU A 172 -7.30 -14.47 -21.18
N SER A 173 -8.43 -14.35 -20.48
CA SER A 173 -8.70 -15.07 -19.23
C SER A 173 -9.17 -16.51 -19.50
N GLY A 174 -9.32 -17.32 -18.44
CA GLY A 174 -9.78 -18.71 -18.57
C GLY A 174 -8.77 -19.65 -19.22
N THR A 175 -7.50 -19.26 -19.30
CA THR A 175 -6.43 -20.08 -19.87
C THR A 175 -5.49 -20.64 -18.80
N ALA A 176 -4.70 -21.65 -19.13
CA ALA A 176 -3.69 -22.19 -18.22
C ALA A 176 -2.52 -21.21 -17.92
N THR A 177 -2.41 -20.12 -18.68
CA THR A 177 -1.39 -19.09 -18.48
C THR A 177 -1.80 -18.14 -17.36
N PRO A 178 -1.05 -18.06 -16.25
CA PRO A 178 -1.43 -17.19 -15.14
C PRO A 178 -1.14 -15.72 -15.41
N GLU A 179 -1.90 -14.86 -14.74
CA GLU A 179 -1.44 -13.51 -14.44
C GLU A 179 -0.27 -13.59 -13.45
N ILE A 180 0.70 -12.71 -13.56
CA ILE A 180 1.88 -12.68 -12.68
C ILE A 180 1.97 -11.30 -12.02
N SER A 181 2.07 -11.27 -10.71
CA SER A 181 2.38 -10.06 -9.93
C SER A 181 3.64 -10.29 -9.12
N VAL A 182 4.55 -9.33 -9.13
CA VAL A 182 5.77 -9.36 -8.33
C VAL A 182 5.98 -8.05 -7.60
N GLY A 183 6.58 -8.12 -6.43
CA GLY A 183 6.95 -6.97 -5.63
C GLY A 183 8.24 -7.20 -4.87
N TYR A 184 9.00 -6.12 -4.70
CA TYR A 184 10.19 -6.08 -3.86
C TYR A 184 10.26 -4.74 -3.13
N ASP A 185 10.54 -4.79 -1.84
CA ASP A 185 10.61 -3.62 -0.98
C ASP A 185 11.86 -3.62 -0.14
N VAL A 186 12.38 -2.43 0.05
CA VAL A 186 13.46 -2.12 1.00
C VAL A 186 12.98 -0.99 1.88
N ILE A 187 13.21 -1.09 3.18
CA ILE A 187 12.97 -0.02 4.13
C ILE A 187 14.19 0.20 5.00
N SER A 188 14.58 1.46 5.15
CA SER A 188 15.65 1.91 6.04
C SER A 188 15.06 2.74 7.16
N PHE A 189 15.56 2.54 8.38
CA PHE A 189 15.14 3.24 9.59
C PHE A 189 16.25 4.18 10.06
N ASP A 190 15.92 5.44 10.20
CA ASP A 190 16.79 6.47 10.74
C ASP A 190 16.49 6.66 12.23
N GLY A 191 17.53 6.75 13.07
CA GLY A 191 17.36 6.98 14.50
C GLY A 191 17.30 5.72 15.37
N ASN A 192 17.21 4.53 14.80
CA ASN A 192 17.32 3.28 15.54
C ASN A 192 18.72 3.13 16.14
N SER A 193 18.85 3.51 17.41
CA SER A 193 20.11 3.46 18.14
C SER A 193 20.11 2.30 19.14
N GLY A 194 20.90 1.27 18.87
CA GLY A 194 21.05 0.13 19.75
C GLY A 194 21.57 -1.10 19.02
N SER A 195 22.28 -1.98 19.70
CA SER A 195 22.89 -3.16 19.09
C SER A 195 21.89 -4.20 18.56
N ASN A 196 20.63 -4.09 18.96
CA ASN A 196 19.56 -5.02 18.59
C ASN A 196 18.48 -4.40 17.69
N LYS A 197 18.72 -3.21 17.15
CA LYS A 197 17.74 -2.50 16.33
C LYS A 197 17.98 -2.75 14.84
N VAL A 198 16.90 -2.99 14.12
CA VAL A 198 16.93 -3.19 12.68
C VAL A 198 17.14 -1.86 11.99
N LYS A 199 18.16 -1.75 11.15
CA LYS A 199 18.44 -0.55 10.34
C LYS A 199 17.85 -0.63 8.95
N GLU A 200 17.69 -1.83 8.43
CA GLU A 200 17.13 -2.08 7.12
C GLU A 200 16.35 -3.40 7.14
N ALA A 201 15.26 -3.44 6.43
CA ALA A 201 14.49 -4.65 6.21
C ALA A 201 14.04 -4.74 4.74
N THR A 202 13.85 -5.96 4.27
CA THR A 202 13.39 -6.24 2.91
C THR A 202 12.18 -7.15 2.91
N SER A 203 11.36 -7.05 1.88
CA SER A 203 10.30 -8.01 1.61
C SER A 203 10.17 -8.27 0.12
N TYR A 204 9.61 -9.43 -0.25
CA TYR A 204 9.30 -9.73 -1.63
C TYR A 204 8.02 -10.55 -1.74
N PHE A 205 7.42 -10.49 -2.92
CA PHE A 205 6.21 -11.22 -3.26
C PHE A 205 6.20 -11.67 -4.71
N VAL A 206 5.68 -12.87 -4.93
CA VAL A 206 5.33 -13.41 -6.26
C VAL A 206 3.93 -14.00 -6.17
N GLY A 207 3.02 -13.51 -7.01
CA GLY A 207 1.65 -14.01 -7.12
C GLY A 207 1.35 -14.50 -8.52
N LEU A 208 0.77 -15.68 -8.61
CA LEU A 208 0.22 -16.27 -9.83
C LEU A 208 -1.30 -16.31 -9.68
N GLY A 209 -2.02 -15.84 -10.69
CA GLY A 209 -3.47 -15.79 -10.68
C GLY A 209 -4.08 -16.34 -11.97
N TRP A 210 -5.18 -17.04 -11.87
CA TRP A 210 -5.96 -17.56 -12.99
C TRP A 210 -7.40 -17.07 -12.84
N PRO A 211 -7.77 -15.96 -13.52
CA PRO A 211 -9.17 -15.53 -13.58
C PRO A 211 -9.96 -16.41 -14.53
N ASP A 212 -11.24 -16.60 -14.22
CA ASP A 212 -12.24 -17.29 -15.07
C ASP A 212 -11.85 -18.71 -15.50
N MET A 213 -11.16 -19.45 -14.62
CA MET A 213 -10.59 -20.75 -14.95
C MET A 213 -11.64 -21.86 -15.11
N PHE A 214 -12.68 -21.84 -14.31
CA PHE A 214 -13.76 -22.84 -14.32
C PHE A 214 -15.12 -22.23 -14.63
N GLN A 215 -15.35 -21.00 -14.23
CA GLN A 215 -16.56 -20.25 -14.46
C GLN A 215 -16.29 -18.75 -14.44
N ASP A 216 -17.19 -17.98 -15.06
CA ASP A 216 -17.09 -16.52 -15.07
C ASP A 216 -16.96 -15.95 -13.65
N SER A 217 -15.98 -15.08 -13.48
CA SER A 217 -15.68 -14.39 -12.22
C SER A 217 -15.07 -15.26 -11.11
N ASP A 218 -14.69 -16.49 -11.36
CA ASP A 218 -13.86 -17.22 -10.42
C ASP A 218 -12.39 -16.73 -10.48
N TYR A 219 -11.63 -17.04 -9.44
CA TYR A 219 -10.21 -16.69 -9.40
C TYR A 219 -9.43 -17.68 -8.53
N ILE A 220 -8.45 -18.34 -9.14
CA ILE A 220 -7.47 -19.14 -8.43
C ILE A 220 -6.20 -18.34 -8.27
N GLY A 221 -5.59 -18.37 -7.11
CA GLY A 221 -4.33 -17.67 -6.86
C GLY A 221 -3.39 -18.46 -5.97
N ILE A 222 -2.10 -18.40 -6.31
CA ILE A 222 -1.00 -18.89 -5.49
C ILE A 222 -0.06 -17.73 -5.23
N GLY A 223 0.18 -17.43 -3.96
CA GLY A 223 1.10 -16.38 -3.54
C GLY A 223 2.26 -16.95 -2.72
N PHE A 224 3.44 -16.42 -2.97
CA PHE A 224 4.63 -16.71 -2.21
C PHE A 224 5.38 -15.42 -1.92
N GLY A 225 5.88 -15.26 -0.70
CA GLY A 225 6.59 -14.05 -0.32
C GLY A 225 7.27 -14.16 1.03
N GLN A 226 8.11 -13.17 1.31
CA GLN A 226 8.76 -12.97 2.58
C GLN A 226 8.22 -11.67 3.20
N PRO A 227 7.71 -11.70 4.45
CA PRO A 227 7.41 -10.46 5.16
C PRO A 227 8.67 -9.65 5.41
N LEU A 228 8.51 -8.41 5.83
CA LEU A 228 9.64 -7.55 6.20
C LEU A 228 10.54 -8.25 7.24
N LYS A 229 11.79 -8.39 6.89
CA LYS A 229 12.81 -9.07 7.66
C LYS A 229 14.16 -8.39 7.50
#